data_665c3c8d52887ead595be0aae2798aa8
#
_entry.id   665c3c8d52887ead595be0aae2798aa8
#
_cell.length_a   1.000
_cell.length_b   1.000
_cell.length_c   1.000
_cell.angle_alpha   90.00
_cell.angle_beta   90.00
_cell.angle_gamma   90.00
#
_symmetry.space_group_name_H-M   'P 1'
#
loop_
_entity.id
_entity.type
_entity.pdbx_description
1 polymer ?
#
loop_
_entity_poly.entity_id
_entity_poly.type
_entity_poly.pdbx_seq_one_letter_code
_entity_poly.pdbx_strand_id
1 'polypeptide(L)'
;MKKITKAALTRLTKKAINGDSDAQFVLANVYCYAAADGVTRDRIKAFEWAEKAALQGHTQALYFAGDALLWGKGVASDRARAVTMLDKAALQGCPNAYHTIKSINQNM
;
A
#
# COMPACT_ATOMS: atom_id res chain seq x y z
N MET A 1 4.45 -14.99 -13.26
CA MET A 1 3.35 -14.03 -13.44
C MET A 1 3.64 -13.10 -14.59
N LYS A 2 2.63 -12.80 -15.39
CA LYS A 2 2.78 -11.86 -16.49
C LYS A 2 2.83 -10.45 -15.96
N LYS A 3 3.78 -9.67 -16.46
CA LYS A 3 3.85 -8.25 -16.14
C LYS A 3 2.75 -7.48 -16.88
N ILE A 4 2.31 -6.38 -16.27
CA ILE A 4 1.37 -5.47 -16.90
C ILE A 4 2.07 -4.78 -18.07
N THR A 5 1.41 -4.70 -19.22
CA THR A 5 1.97 -4.04 -20.41
C THR A 5 2.04 -2.52 -20.19
N LYS A 6 2.89 -1.85 -20.99
CA LYS A 6 3.00 -0.38 -20.94
C LYS A 6 1.65 0.29 -21.21
N ALA A 7 0.88 -0.20 -22.17
CA ALA A 7 -0.43 0.37 -22.48
C ALA A 7 -1.40 0.22 -21.29
N ALA A 8 -1.42 -0.95 -20.67
CA ALA A 8 -2.26 -1.18 -19.48
C ALA A 8 -1.80 -0.32 -18.30
N LEU A 9 -0.49 -0.15 -18.12
CA LEU A 9 0.06 0.71 -17.09
C LEU A 9 -0.37 2.17 -17.29
N THR A 10 -0.35 2.66 -18.52
CA THR A 10 -0.78 4.01 -18.84
C THR A 10 -2.25 4.23 -18.47
N ARG A 11 -3.12 3.28 -18.81
CA ARG A 11 -4.54 3.35 -18.43
C ARG A 11 -4.74 3.31 -16.93
N LEU A 12 -4.02 2.44 -16.25
CA LEU A 12 -4.07 2.30 -14.79
C LEU A 12 -3.63 3.60 -14.10
N THR A 13 -2.52 4.19 -14.57
CA THR A 13 -1.99 5.44 -14.02
C THR A 13 -3.00 6.57 -14.17
N LYS A 14 -3.67 6.64 -15.31
CA LYS A 14 -4.71 7.64 -15.55
C LYS A 14 -5.85 7.53 -14.54
N LYS A 15 -6.33 6.32 -14.31
CA LYS A 15 -7.37 6.05 -13.30
C LYS A 15 -6.92 6.46 -11.90
N ALA A 16 -5.69 6.11 -11.55
CA ALA A 16 -5.13 6.43 -10.25
C ALA A 16 -5.01 7.94 -10.03
N ILE A 17 -4.54 8.67 -11.04
CA ILE A 17 -4.44 10.14 -11.00
C ILE A 17 -5.82 10.75 -10.82
N ASN A 18 -6.85 10.16 -11.42
CA ASN A 18 -8.23 10.64 -11.30
C ASN A 18 -8.89 10.28 -9.97
N GLY A 19 -8.17 9.61 -9.07
CA GLY A 19 -8.65 9.36 -7.71
C GLY A 19 -9.20 7.97 -7.44
N ASP A 20 -9.10 7.04 -8.40
CA ASP A 20 -9.57 5.66 -8.20
C ASP A 20 -8.66 4.95 -7.21
N SER A 21 -9.17 4.63 -6.02
CA SER A 21 -8.37 4.03 -4.95
C SER A 21 -7.89 2.62 -5.29
N ASP A 22 -8.69 1.83 -6.00
CA ASP A 22 -8.27 0.50 -6.43
C ASP A 22 -7.07 0.60 -7.40
N ALA A 23 -7.14 1.53 -8.35
CA ALA A 23 -6.05 1.78 -9.29
C ALA A 23 -4.79 2.25 -8.55
N GLN A 24 -4.94 3.12 -7.57
CA GLN A 24 -3.82 3.59 -6.74
C GLN A 24 -3.16 2.43 -6.00
N PHE A 25 -3.96 1.54 -5.42
CA PHE A 25 -3.43 0.38 -4.72
C PHE A 25 -2.72 -0.57 -5.69
N VAL A 26 -3.29 -0.81 -6.87
CA VAL A 26 -2.63 -1.65 -7.89
C VAL A 26 -1.28 -1.03 -8.30
N LEU A 27 -1.22 0.30 -8.48
CA LEU A 27 0.06 0.97 -8.76
C LEU A 27 1.07 0.79 -7.63
N ALA A 28 0.62 0.83 -6.39
CA ALA A 28 1.51 0.57 -5.25
C ALA A 28 2.18 -0.80 -5.40
N ASN A 29 1.40 -1.82 -5.76
CA ASN A 29 1.95 -3.16 -6.00
C ASN A 29 2.86 -3.20 -7.22
N VAL A 30 2.51 -2.49 -8.29
CA VAL A 30 3.34 -2.44 -9.50
C VAL A 30 4.75 -1.93 -9.17
N TYR A 31 4.85 -0.85 -8.43
CA TYR A 31 6.16 -0.30 -8.06
C TYR A 31 6.86 -1.12 -7.00
N CYS A 32 6.11 -1.73 -6.09
CA CYS A 32 6.69 -2.58 -5.04
C CYS A 32 7.34 -3.84 -5.61
N TYR A 33 6.76 -4.42 -6.66
CA TYR A 33 7.20 -5.70 -7.22
C TYR A 33 7.70 -5.62 -8.66
N ALA A 34 7.84 -4.41 -9.22
CA ALA A 34 8.23 -4.22 -10.61
C ALA A 34 7.32 -5.03 -11.56
N ALA A 35 6.00 -4.96 -11.35
CA ALA A 35 5.02 -5.81 -12.00
C ALA A 35 4.52 -5.28 -13.35
N ALA A 36 5.22 -4.34 -13.97
CA ALA A 36 4.87 -3.80 -15.27
C ALA A 36 6.11 -3.67 -16.16
N ASP A 37 5.91 -3.75 -17.46
CA ASP A 37 7.00 -3.59 -18.43
C ASP A 37 7.63 -2.21 -18.29
N GLY A 38 8.97 -2.17 -18.23
CA GLY A 38 9.73 -0.93 -18.13
C GLY A 38 9.73 -0.30 -16.75
N VAL A 39 9.14 -0.94 -15.74
CA VAL A 39 9.09 -0.43 -14.37
C VAL A 39 10.12 -1.15 -13.51
N THR A 40 10.97 -0.37 -12.84
CA THR A 40 11.88 -0.89 -11.82
C THR A 40 11.21 -0.76 -10.46
N ARG A 41 11.64 -1.61 -9.52
CA ARG A 41 11.14 -1.58 -8.16
C ARG A 41 11.42 -0.21 -7.52
N ASP A 42 10.38 0.39 -6.93
CA ASP A 42 10.50 1.70 -6.29
C ASP A 42 9.57 1.73 -5.07
N ARG A 43 10.14 1.48 -3.90
CA ARG A 43 9.36 1.43 -2.66
C ARG A 43 8.82 2.79 -2.25
N ILE A 44 9.50 3.87 -2.62
CA ILE A 44 9.03 5.23 -2.30
C ILE A 44 7.74 5.51 -3.07
N LYS A 45 7.74 5.26 -4.39
CA LYS A 45 6.53 5.42 -5.20
C LYS A 45 5.42 4.47 -4.75
N ALA A 46 5.78 3.24 -4.39
CA ALA A 46 4.80 2.27 -3.89
C ALA A 46 4.10 2.80 -2.65
N PHE A 47 4.84 3.34 -1.69
CA PHE A 47 4.25 3.91 -0.50
C PHE A 47 3.37 5.12 -0.83
N GLU A 48 3.84 6.03 -1.70
CA GLU A 48 3.07 7.22 -2.07
C GLU A 48 1.70 6.87 -2.65
N TRP A 49 1.63 5.90 -3.55
CA TRP A 49 0.36 5.45 -4.12
C TRP A 49 -0.50 4.73 -3.09
N ALA A 50 0.10 3.88 -2.25
CA ALA A 50 -0.63 3.20 -1.20
C ALA A 50 -1.22 4.19 -0.20
N GLU A 51 -0.47 5.23 0.16
CA GLU A 51 -0.96 6.27 1.07
C GLU A 51 -2.17 7.00 0.50
N LYS A 52 -2.15 7.34 -0.79
CA LYS A 52 -3.30 7.98 -1.44
C LYS A 52 -4.55 7.11 -1.36
N ALA A 53 -4.42 5.82 -1.64
CA ALA A 53 -5.55 4.89 -1.54
C ALA A 53 -5.99 4.70 -0.09
N ALA A 54 -5.04 4.63 0.84
CA ALA A 54 -5.33 4.48 2.27
C ALA A 54 -6.11 5.67 2.82
N LEU A 55 -5.79 6.88 2.37
CA LEU A 55 -6.51 8.08 2.79
C LEU A 55 -7.98 8.07 2.34
N GLN A 56 -8.31 7.29 1.33
CA GLN A 56 -9.70 7.09 0.90
C GLN A 56 -10.38 5.92 1.62
N GLY A 57 -9.67 5.26 2.54
CA GLY A 57 -10.21 4.15 3.31
C GLY A 57 -10.07 2.79 2.65
N HIS A 58 -9.27 2.66 1.60
CA HIS A 58 -9.05 1.38 0.93
C HIS A 58 -8.37 0.40 1.89
N THR A 59 -9.04 -0.70 2.21
CA THR A 59 -8.61 -1.62 3.27
C THR A 59 -7.21 -2.20 3.03
N GLN A 60 -6.97 -2.72 1.84
CA GLN A 60 -5.66 -3.33 1.52
C GLN A 60 -4.55 -2.30 1.51
N ALA A 61 -4.85 -1.07 1.05
CA ALA A 61 -3.89 0.02 1.05
C ALA A 61 -3.57 0.49 2.46
N LEU A 62 -4.55 0.51 3.35
CA LEU A 62 -4.33 0.81 4.76
C LEU A 62 -3.34 -0.17 5.39
N TYR A 63 -3.51 -1.45 5.08
CA TYR A 63 -2.57 -2.47 5.56
C TYR A 63 -1.19 -2.28 4.93
N PHE A 64 -1.12 -2.09 3.61
CA PHE A 64 0.15 -1.91 2.90
C PHE A 64 0.91 -0.70 3.45
N ALA A 65 0.25 0.46 3.54
CA ALA A 65 0.88 1.68 4.04
C ALA A 65 1.26 1.57 5.52
N GLY A 66 0.40 0.94 6.33
CA GLY A 66 0.68 0.70 7.73
C GLY A 66 1.90 -0.20 7.93
N ASP A 67 2.00 -1.27 7.16
CA ASP A 67 3.16 -2.16 7.19
C ASP A 67 4.43 -1.42 6.77
N ALA A 68 4.35 -0.60 5.71
CA ALA A 68 5.49 0.19 5.24
C ALA A 68 5.97 1.17 6.32
N LEU A 69 5.05 1.82 7.02
CA LEU A 69 5.38 2.74 8.11
C LEU A 69 5.96 2.02 9.32
N LEU A 70 5.48 0.81 9.59
CA LEU A 70 5.97 0.03 10.72
C LEU A 70 7.43 -0.38 10.53
N TRP A 71 7.78 -0.78 9.32
CA TRP A 71 9.11 -1.35 9.03
C TRP A 71 10.03 -0.40 8.26
N GLY A 72 9.57 0.79 7.91
CA GLY A 72 10.39 1.76 7.17
C GLY A 72 10.64 1.37 5.71
N LYS A 73 9.61 0.86 5.01
CA LYS A 73 9.72 0.43 3.61
C LYS A 73 9.31 1.55 2.66
N GLY A 74 10.28 2.27 2.10
CA GLY A 74 10.01 3.37 1.18
C GLY A 74 9.57 4.66 1.87
N VAL A 75 9.60 4.68 3.19
CA VAL A 75 9.22 5.82 4.03
C VAL A 75 9.92 5.65 5.37
N ALA A 76 10.22 6.74 6.05
CA ALA A 76 10.77 6.68 7.41
C ALA A 76 9.76 5.99 8.32
N SER A 77 10.24 5.08 9.17
CA SER A 77 9.33 4.35 10.06
C SER A 77 8.64 5.32 11.02
N ASP A 78 7.34 5.08 11.22
CA ASP A 78 6.51 5.89 12.10
C ASP A 78 5.47 4.96 12.73
N ARG A 79 5.81 4.47 13.91
CA ARG A 79 4.98 3.47 14.60
C ARG A 79 3.57 3.99 14.92
N ALA A 80 3.46 5.25 15.32
CA ALA A 80 2.15 5.83 15.65
C ALA A 80 1.22 5.87 14.44
N ARG A 81 1.72 6.34 13.30
CA ARG A 81 0.93 6.34 12.07
C ARG A 81 0.62 4.93 11.60
N ALA A 82 1.61 4.02 11.73
CA ALA A 82 1.43 2.62 11.35
C ALA A 82 0.27 1.99 12.12
N VAL A 83 0.26 2.16 13.44
CA VAL A 83 -0.81 1.61 14.28
C VAL A 83 -2.17 2.18 13.91
N THR A 84 -2.25 3.48 13.65
CA THR A 84 -3.51 4.11 13.23
C THR A 84 -4.05 3.49 11.93
N MET A 85 -3.20 3.31 10.94
CA MET A 85 -3.61 2.72 9.66
C MET A 85 -3.97 1.25 9.80
N LEU A 86 -3.17 0.50 10.57
CA LEU A 86 -3.43 -0.92 10.80
C LEU A 86 -4.72 -1.14 11.59
N ASP A 87 -5.03 -0.28 12.57
CA ASP A 87 -6.29 -0.33 13.30
C ASP A 87 -7.48 -0.14 12.37
N LYS A 88 -7.40 0.84 11.48
CA LYS A 88 -8.47 1.08 10.51
C LYS A 88 -8.67 -0.12 9.58
N ALA A 89 -7.57 -0.71 9.11
CA ALA A 89 -7.66 -1.90 8.25
C ALA A 89 -8.29 -3.08 9.00
N ALA A 90 -7.89 -3.28 10.26
CA ALA A 90 -8.44 -4.36 11.09
C ALA A 90 -9.94 -4.18 11.33
N LEU A 91 -10.37 -2.95 11.60
CA LEU A 91 -11.79 -2.62 11.78
C LEU A 91 -12.60 -2.87 10.52
N GLN A 92 -11.98 -2.79 9.35
CA GLN A 92 -12.62 -3.09 8.07
C GLN A 92 -12.55 -4.59 7.72
N GLY A 93 -12.01 -5.41 8.62
CA GLY A 93 -11.98 -6.85 8.45
C GLY A 93 -10.70 -7.44 7.85
N CYS A 94 -9.60 -6.69 7.84
CA CYS A 94 -8.32 -7.20 7.33
C CYS A 94 -7.65 -8.11 8.36
N PRO A 95 -7.57 -9.45 8.12
CA PRO A 95 -6.97 -10.38 9.09
C PRO A 95 -5.48 -10.10 9.32
N ASN A 96 -4.76 -9.73 8.27
CA ASN A 96 -3.33 -9.47 8.39
C ASN A 96 -3.05 -8.27 9.29
N ALA A 97 -3.86 -7.21 9.17
CA ALA A 97 -3.73 -6.03 10.03
C ALA A 97 -4.03 -6.39 11.48
N TYR A 98 -5.08 -7.18 11.71
CA TYR A 98 -5.43 -7.63 13.05
C TYR A 98 -4.28 -8.41 13.69
N HIS A 99 -3.68 -9.35 12.95
CA HIS A 99 -2.55 -10.13 13.46
C HIS A 99 -1.33 -9.28 13.72
N THR A 100 -1.04 -8.30 12.86
CA THR A 100 0.08 -7.40 13.04
C THR A 100 -0.08 -6.58 14.32
N ILE A 101 -1.26 -6.02 14.55
CA ILE A 101 -1.56 -5.24 15.76
C ILE A 101 -1.40 -6.10 17.01
N LYS A 102 -1.92 -7.32 16.96
CA LYS A 102 -1.82 -8.26 18.07
C LYS A 102 -0.34 -8.55 18.41
N SER A 103 0.49 -8.73 17.39
CA SER A 103 1.93 -8.94 17.57
C SER A 103 2.61 -7.73 18.20
N ILE A 104 2.28 -6.54 17.75
CA ILE A 104 2.83 -5.29 18.31
C ILE A 104 2.48 -5.19 19.80
N ASN A 105 1.23 -5.45 20.15
CA ASN A 105 0.76 -5.34 21.53
C ASN A 105 1.39 -6.38 22.45
N GLN A 106 1.71 -7.57 21.93
CA GLN A 106 2.36 -8.62 22.71
C GLN A 106 3.81 -8.31 23.04
N ASN A 107 4.45 -7.43 22.28
CA ASN A 107 5.87 -7.07 22.46
C ASN A 107 6.07 -5.81 23.31
N MET A 108 5.01 -5.32 23.94
CA MET A 108 5.10 -4.14 24.80
C MET A 108 5.32 -4.49 26.25
#